data_69fe91ae64ea364587aa2b7c4a808cdf
#
_entry.id   69fe91ae64ea364587aa2b7c4a808cdf
#
_cell.length_a   1.000
_cell.length_b   1.000
_cell.length_c   1.000
_cell.angle_alpha   90.00
_cell.angle_beta   90.00
_cell.angle_gamma   90.00
#
_symmetry.space_group_name_H-M   'P 1'
#
loop_
_entity.id
_entity.type
_entity.pdbx_description
1 polymer ?
#
loop_
_entity_poly.entity_id
_entity_poly.type
_entity_poly.pdbx_seq_one_letter_code
_entity_poly.pdbx_strand_id
1 'polypeptide(L)'
;MNRITVLLFATLRANAGVKQIELELPAGATIADLKTRLAEMFPALAANLPHSLASMNQEFAFEEDPIAENAEIAFFPPVSGGSEAQTIFQITGEEIDLNALVAQITQETTGAVCIFTGVVRAITQRGEPRQTSSLEYEAYKPMAEAKMNQVAREIRRYW
;
A
#
# COMPACT_ATOMS: atom_id res chain seq x y z
N MET A 1 -25.28 -20.80 1.94
CA MET A 1 -24.58 -20.08 3.03
C MET A 1 -23.14 -20.51 2.96
N ASN A 2 -22.21 -19.58 2.99
CA ASN A 2 -20.76 -19.84 2.98
C ASN A 2 -20.23 -19.61 4.39
N ARG A 3 -19.67 -20.63 5.02
CA ARG A 3 -19.07 -20.54 6.35
C ARG A 3 -17.63 -20.09 6.21
N ILE A 4 -17.24 -19.07 6.95
CA ILE A 4 -15.90 -18.48 6.89
C ILE A 4 -15.33 -18.27 8.29
N THR A 5 -14.00 -18.19 8.34
CA THR A 5 -13.25 -17.82 9.54
C THR A 5 -12.64 -16.44 9.34
N VAL A 6 -12.90 -15.51 10.25
CA VAL A 6 -12.34 -14.17 10.23
C VAL A 6 -11.33 -14.00 11.36
N LEU A 7 -10.12 -13.57 11.03
CA LEU A 7 -9.04 -13.26 11.97
C LEU A 7 -8.86 -11.73 12.07
N LEU A 8 -8.82 -11.22 13.28
CA LEU A 8 -8.58 -9.81 13.56
C LEU A 8 -7.21 -9.60 14.21
N PHE A 9 -6.47 -8.61 13.71
CA PHE A 9 -5.12 -8.31 14.18
C PHE A 9 -5.01 -6.92 14.84
N ALA A 10 -4.00 -6.77 15.67
CA ALA A 10 -3.61 -5.52 16.32
C ALA A 10 -4.80 -4.73 16.91
N THR A 11 -4.98 -3.48 16.50
CA THR A 11 -6.06 -2.60 17.01
C THR A 11 -7.46 -3.12 16.69
N LEU A 12 -7.67 -3.81 15.57
CA LEU A 12 -8.95 -4.44 15.24
C LEU A 12 -9.32 -5.53 16.26
N ARG A 13 -8.36 -6.38 16.62
CA ARG A 13 -8.54 -7.40 17.66
C ARG A 13 -8.84 -6.77 19.03
N ALA A 14 -8.09 -5.71 19.38
CA ALA A 14 -8.30 -5.03 20.65
C ALA A 14 -9.71 -4.41 20.74
N ASN A 15 -10.17 -3.77 19.67
CA ASN A 15 -11.47 -3.12 19.61
C ASN A 15 -12.65 -4.11 19.57
N ALA A 16 -12.47 -5.26 18.90
CA ALA A 16 -13.48 -6.31 18.85
C ALA A 16 -13.54 -7.15 20.13
N GLY A 17 -12.45 -7.19 20.89
CA GLY A 17 -12.30 -8.06 22.07
C GLY A 17 -12.12 -9.56 21.73
N VAL A 18 -12.06 -9.91 20.44
CA VAL A 18 -11.93 -11.29 19.96
C VAL A 18 -10.87 -11.38 18.87
N LYS A 19 -10.18 -12.52 18.81
CA LYS A 19 -9.13 -12.79 17.80
C LYS A 19 -9.72 -13.40 16.54
N GLN A 20 -10.72 -14.26 16.68
CA GLN A 20 -11.30 -15.08 15.63
C GLN A 20 -12.82 -15.07 15.76
N ILE A 21 -13.49 -15.03 14.63
CA ILE A 21 -14.93 -15.05 14.48
C ILE A 21 -15.27 -16.06 13.39
N GLU A 22 -16.21 -16.94 13.67
CA GLU A 22 -16.83 -17.79 12.65
C GLU A 22 -18.19 -17.20 12.30
N LEU A 23 -18.46 -17.04 11.02
CA LEU A 23 -19.74 -16.53 10.56
C LEU A 23 -20.15 -17.13 9.21
N GLU A 24 -21.43 -17.01 8.90
CA GLU A 24 -21.99 -17.43 7.62
C GLU A 24 -22.39 -16.20 6.81
N LEU A 25 -22.02 -16.22 5.52
CA LEU A 25 -22.39 -15.22 4.54
C LEU A 25 -23.20 -15.83 3.39
N PRO A 26 -23.98 -15.02 2.67
CA PRO A 26 -24.56 -15.43 1.40
C PRO A 26 -23.48 -15.87 0.41
N ALA A 27 -23.81 -16.81 -0.46
CA ALA A 27 -22.92 -17.14 -1.58
C ALA A 27 -22.69 -15.93 -2.49
N GLY A 28 -21.42 -15.69 -2.86
CA GLY A 28 -21.06 -14.53 -3.68
C GLY A 28 -20.87 -13.23 -2.92
N ALA A 29 -20.96 -13.24 -1.59
CA ALA A 29 -20.60 -12.07 -0.78
C ALA A 29 -19.14 -11.69 -1.01
N THR A 30 -18.85 -10.38 -0.97
CA THR A 30 -17.53 -9.79 -1.19
C THR A 30 -16.85 -9.43 0.14
N ILE A 31 -15.58 -9.03 0.07
CA ILE A 31 -14.84 -8.48 1.22
C ILE A 31 -15.56 -7.22 1.78
N ALA A 32 -16.11 -6.36 0.90
CA ALA A 32 -16.87 -5.19 1.32
C ALA A 32 -18.13 -5.57 2.12
N ASP A 33 -18.86 -6.59 1.67
CA ASP A 33 -20.04 -7.09 2.39
C ASP A 33 -19.66 -7.63 3.76
N LEU A 34 -18.54 -8.35 3.85
CA LEU A 34 -18.02 -8.86 5.11
C LEU A 34 -17.64 -7.72 6.06
N LYS A 35 -16.94 -6.68 5.58
CA LYS A 35 -16.61 -5.51 6.40
C LYS A 35 -17.86 -4.84 6.94
N THR A 36 -18.89 -4.67 6.12
CA THR A 36 -20.17 -4.11 6.52
C THR A 36 -20.80 -4.96 7.64
N ARG A 37 -20.84 -6.27 7.45
CA ARG A 37 -21.40 -7.20 8.42
C ARG A 37 -20.63 -7.20 9.76
N LEU A 38 -19.31 -7.12 9.71
CA LEU A 38 -18.47 -7.04 10.90
C LEU A 38 -18.67 -5.70 11.65
N ALA A 39 -18.84 -4.59 10.93
CA ALA A 39 -19.13 -3.29 11.54
C ALA A 39 -20.49 -3.27 12.26
N GLU A 40 -21.50 -3.97 11.73
CA GLU A 40 -22.80 -4.17 12.39
C GLU A 40 -22.67 -5.01 13.67
N MET A 41 -21.92 -6.10 13.61
CA MET A 41 -21.71 -7.01 14.76
C MET A 41 -20.83 -6.39 15.85
N PHE A 42 -19.85 -5.60 15.45
CA PHE A 42 -18.85 -4.97 16.31
C PHE A 42 -18.75 -3.46 15.99
N PRO A 43 -19.64 -2.62 16.53
CA PRO A 43 -19.65 -1.18 16.24
C PRO A 43 -18.29 -0.48 16.51
N ALA A 44 -17.50 -1.00 17.45
CA ALA A 44 -16.15 -0.51 17.75
C ALA A 44 -15.15 -0.65 16.57
N LEU A 45 -15.45 -1.49 15.58
CA LEU A 45 -14.66 -1.68 14.37
C LEU A 45 -15.04 -0.70 13.25
N ALA A 46 -16.20 -0.07 13.30
CA ALA A 46 -16.76 0.72 12.19
C ALA A 46 -15.81 1.83 11.69
N ALA A 47 -15.05 2.44 12.58
CA ALA A 47 -14.11 3.51 12.22
C ALA A 47 -12.83 3.00 11.53
N ASN A 48 -12.36 1.80 11.87
CA ASN A 48 -11.05 1.30 11.44
C ASN A 48 -11.13 0.25 10.33
N LEU A 49 -12.24 -0.49 10.28
CA LEU A 49 -12.44 -1.60 9.35
C LEU A 49 -12.45 -1.17 7.87
N PRO A 50 -13.06 -0.03 7.48
CA PRO A 50 -13.01 0.44 6.09
C PRO A 50 -11.58 0.69 5.57
N HIS A 51 -10.68 1.09 6.45
CA HIS A 51 -9.27 1.37 6.11
C HIS A 51 -8.35 0.16 6.31
N SER A 52 -8.88 -0.98 6.75
CA SER A 52 -8.09 -2.17 6.99
C SER A 52 -7.73 -2.89 5.69
N LEU A 53 -6.54 -3.48 5.66
CA LEU A 53 -6.14 -4.43 4.64
C LEU A 53 -6.79 -5.79 4.91
N ALA A 54 -7.17 -6.49 3.85
CA ALA A 54 -7.70 -7.83 3.92
C ALA A 54 -6.76 -8.84 3.25
N SER A 55 -6.69 -10.05 3.82
CA SER A 55 -6.17 -11.22 3.10
C SER A 55 -7.21 -12.33 3.14
N MET A 56 -7.29 -13.11 2.07
CA MET A 56 -8.12 -14.30 1.96
C MET A 56 -7.21 -15.47 1.62
N ASN A 57 -7.21 -16.49 2.48
CA ASN A 57 -6.36 -17.69 2.33
C ASN A 57 -4.87 -17.34 2.14
N GLN A 58 -4.38 -16.33 2.90
CA GLN A 58 -2.99 -15.83 2.92
C GLN A 58 -2.57 -15.00 1.69
N GLU A 59 -3.48 -14.68 0.77
CA GLU A 59 -3.26 -13.76 -0.34
C GLU A 59 -3.99 -12.43 -0.09
N PHE A 60 -3.47 -11.32 -0.61
CA PHE A 60 -4.17 -10.03 -0.50
C PHE A 60 -5.52 -10.10 -1.21
N ALA A 61 -6.53 -9.53 -0.57
CA ALA A 61 -7.89 -9.47 -1.09
C ALA A 61 -8.38 -8.00 -1.13
N PHE A 62 -9.07 -7.65 -2.22
CA PHE A 62 -9.66 -6.34 -2.45
C PHE A 62 -11.14 -6.33 -2.09
N GLU A 63 -11.72 -5.13 -2.01
CA GLU A 63 -13.12 -4.93 -1.58
C GLU A 63 -14.13 -5.71 -2.45
N GLU A 64 -13.86 -5.79 -3.75
CA GLU A 64 -14.73 -6.40 -4.75
C GLU A 64 -14.53 -7.91 -4.88
N ASP A 65 -13.52 -8.48 -4.24
CA ASP A 65 -13.21 -9.90 -4.36
C ASP A 65 -14.30 -10.76 -3.72
N PRO A 66 -14.85 -11.73 -4.46
CA PRO A 66 -15.82 -12.67 -3.92
C PRO A 66 -15.14 -13.63 -2.93
N ILE A 67 -15.81 -13.85 -1.81
CA ILE A 67 -15.29 -14.70 -0.75
C ILE A 67 -15.44 -16.18 -1.13
N ALA A 68 -14.31 -16.89 -1.18
CA ALA A 68 -14.27 -18.32 -1.43
C ALA A 68 -14.97 -19.12 -0.32
N GLU A 69 -15.45 -20.34 -0.66
CA GLU A 69 -16.05 -21.23 0.33
C GLU A 69 -15.04 -21.67 1.39
N ASN A 70 -15.45 -21.67 2.66
CA ASN A 70 -14.63 -22.00 3.81
C ASN A 70 -13.34 -21.17 3.92
N ALA A 71 -13.34 -19.93 3.40
CA ALA A 71 -12.17 -19.07 3.40
C ALA A 71 -11.78 -18.66 4.83
N GLU A 72 -10.47 -18.53 5.03
CA GLU A 72 -9.89 -17.80 6.15
C GLU A 72 -9.58 -16.37 5.70
N ILE A 73 -10.20 -15.39 6.35
CA ILE A 73 -10.04 -13.98 6.02
C ILE A 73 -9.39 -13.28 7.20
N ALA A 74 -8.30 -12.57 6.96
CA ALA A 74 -7.61 -11.82 7.99
C ALA A 74 -7.68 -10.31 7.69
N PHE A 75 -8.04 -9.52 8.72
CA PHE A 75 -8.02 -8.07 8.65
C PHE A 75 -6.87 -7.50 9.47
N PHE A 76 -6.09 -6.63 8.84
CA PHE A 76 -4.98 -5.91 9.45
C PHE A 76 -5.26 -4.42 9.44
N PRO A 77 -4.98 -3.68 10.53
CA PRO A 77 -5.01 -2.23 10.45
C PRO A 77 -4.00 -1.76 9.39
N PRO A 78 -4.21 -0.61 8.75
CA PRO A 78 -3.18 -0.03 7.92
C PRO A 78 -1.92 0.11 8.76
N VAL A 79 -0.77 -0.20 8.17
CA VAL A 79 0.51 0.04 8.84
C VAL A 79 0.59 1.54 9.12
N SER A 80 0.64 1.93 10.38
CA SER A 80 0.79 3.32 10.81
C SER A 80 2.25 3.77 10.53
N GLY A 81 2.54 4.00 9.28
CA GLY A 81 3.80 4.51 8.79
C GLY A 81 3.55 5.77 7.98
N GLY A 82 3.08 6.84 8.61
CA GLY A 82 2.82 8.07 7.93
C GLY A 82 2.40 9.17 8.89
N SER A 83 3.33 9.67 9.71
CA SER A 83 3.33 11.09 9.99
C SER A 83 3.31 11.84 8.65
N GLU A 84 2.86 13.11 8.60
CA GLU A 84 2.93 13.94 7.40
C GLU A 84 4.39 14.01 6.89
N ALA A 85 4.81 12.95 6.21
CA ALA A 85 6.16 12.81 5.72
C ALA A 85 6.38 13.89 4.67
N GLN A 86 7.38 14.70 4.89
CA GLN A 86 7.81 15.72 3.93
C GLN A 86 8.12 15.02 2.61
N THR A 87 7.37 15.34 1.57
CA THR A 87 7.64 14.83 0.24
C THR A 87 8.55 15.80 -0.49
N ILE A 88 9.69 15.31 -0.96
CA ILE A 88 10.68 16.10 -1.68
C ILE A 88 10.63 15.73 -3.16
N PHE A 89 10.54 16.72 -4.03
CA PHE A 89 10.69 16.58 -5.48
C PHE A 89 11.87 17.40 -5.92
N GLN A 90 12.77 16.78 -6.65
CA GLN A 90 13.95 17.46 -7.14
C GLN A 90 14.32 17.00 -8.54
N ILE A 91 14.55 17.96 -9.44
CA ILE A 91 15.16 17.75 -10.75
C ILE A 91 16.49 18.47 -10.72
N THR A 92 17.56 17.71 -10.78
CA THR A 92 18.94 18.22 -10.69
C THR A 92 19.75 17.78 -11.90
N GLY A 93 20.77 18.54 -12.27
CA GLY A 93 21.84 18.15 -13.19
C GLY A 93 23.06 17.59 -12.46
N GLU A 94 23.03 17.62 -11.14
CA GLU A 94 24.13 17.13 -10.30
C GLU A 94 23.92 15.64 -9.96
N GLU A 95 24.98 14.98 -9.52
CA GLU A 95 24.92 13.61 -9.02
C GLU A 95 23.97 13.51 -7.81
N ILE A 96 23.11 12.50 -7.82
CA ILE A 96 22.15 12.30 -6.73
C ILE A 96 22.85 11.61 -5.56
N ASP A 97 22.97 12.32 -4.44
CA ASP A 97 23.44 11.74 -3.19
C ASP A 97 22.28 11.06 -2.43
N LEU A 98 22.25 9.73 -2.52
CA LEU A 98 21.21 8.90 -1.87
C LEU A 98 21.25 9.02 -0.35
N ASN A 99 22.43 9.16 0.26
CA ASN A 99 22.55 9.29 1.72
C ASN A 99 21.97 10.62 2.19
N ALA A 100 22.25 11.70 1.46
CA ALA A 100 21.67 13.01 1.75
C ALA A 100 20.15 13.01 1.60
N LEU A 101 19.61 12.35 0.57
CA LEU A 101 18.16 12.21 0.40
C LEU A 101 17.51 11.39 1.55
N VAL A 102 18.11 10.27 1.92
CA VAL A 102 17.63 9.46 3.06
C VAL A 102 17.64 10.28 4.34
N ALA A 103 18.71 11.03 4.61
CA ALA A 103 18.80 11.88 5.79
C ALA A 103 17.70 12.96 5.84
N GLN A 104 17.33 13.51 4.68
CA GLN A 104 16.28 14.55 4.60
C GLN A 104 14.87 14.00 4.90
N ILE A 105 14.58 12.74 4.56
CA ILE A 105 13.26 12.12 4.76
C ILE A 105 13.17 11.30 6.05
N THR A 106 14.29 11.03 6.70
CA THR A 106 14.33 10.26 7.95
C THR A 106 13.96 11.17 9.13
N GLN A 107 13.01 10.74 9.94
CA GLN A 107 12.57 11.38 11.17
C GLN A 107 12.80 10.43 12.35
N GLU A 108 12.72 10.92 13.59
CA GLU A 108 12.82 10.09 14.80
C GLU A 108 11.81 8.95 14.84
N THR A 109 10.67 9.11 14.13
CA THR A 109 9.59 8.13 14.04
C THR A 109 9.71 7.20 12.83
N THR A 110 10.73 7.37 11.96
CA THR A 110 10.91 6.55 10.77
C THR A 110 11.40 5.16 11.14
N GLY A 111 10.58 4.14 10.94
CA GLY A 111 10.93 2.74 11.24
C GLY A 111 11.72 2.04 10.13
N ALA A 112 11.55 2.46 8.86
CA ALA A 112 12.24 1.89 7.71
C ALA A 112 12.26 2.86 6.53
N VAL A 113 13.26 2.71 5.66
CA VAL A 113 13.37 3.44 4.38
C VAL A 113 13.56 2.42 3.26
N CYS A 114 12.79 2.56 2.18
CA CYS A 114 12.96 1.80 0.96
C CYS A 114 13.51 2.72 -0.14
N ILE A 115 14.56 2.28 -0.84
CA ILE A 115 15.19 3.04 -1.91
C ILE A 115 14.97 2.28 -3.23
N PHE A 116 14.42 2.98 -4.22
CA PHE A 116 14.30 2.47 -5.58
C PHE A 116 15.05 3.39 -6.54
N THR A 117 16.03 2.84 -7.26
CA THR A 117 16.84 3.60 -8.22
C THR A 117 16.78 2.97 -9.60
N GLY A 118 16.69 3.83 -10.62
CA GLY A 118 16.90 3.46 -12.01
C GLY A 118 18.31 3.77 -12.45
N VAL A 119 18.92 2.87 -13.21
CA VAL A 119 20.26 3.08 -13.80
C VAL A 119 20.22 2.91 -15.32
N VAL A 120 21.10 3.63 -15.99
CA VAL A 120 21.29 3.50 -17.45
C VAL A 120 22.01 2.20 -17.75
N ARG A 121 21.44 1.37 -18.63
CA ARG A 121 22.08 0.14 -19.05
C ARG A 121 23.19 0.44 -20.07
N ALA A 122 24.38 -0.07 -19.82
CA ALA A 122 25.49 0.02 -20.78
C ALA A 122 25.22 -0.76 -22.07
N ILE A 123 24.46 -1.86 -21.98
CA ILE A 123 24.14 -2.72 -23.13
C ILE A 123 22.62 -2.96 -23.16
N THR A 124 22.00 -2.69 -24.30
CA THR A 124 20.61 -3.04 -24.56
C THR A 124 20.55 -4.36 -25.31
N GLN A 125 19.87 -5.36 -24.73
CA GLN A 125 19.73 -6.71 -25.32
C GLN A 125 18.43 -6.90 -26.13
N ARG A 126 17.59 -5.87 -26.24
CA ARG A 126 16.31 -5.95 -26.97
C ARG A 126 16.56 -5.61 -28.44
N GLY A 127 16.52 -6.62 -29.31
CA GLY A 127 16.93 -6.54 -30.71
C GLY A 127 18.41 -6.80 -30.87
N GLU A 128 19.09 -6.12 -31.84
CA GLU A 128 20.55 -6.19 -31.95
C GLU A 128 21.21 -5.51 -30.73
N PRO A 129 22.21 -6.16 -30.11
CA PRO A 129 22.91 -5.59 -28.96
C PRO A 129 23.53 -4.23 -29.34
N ARG A 130 23.19 -3.19 -28.60
CA ARG A 130 23.74 -1.85 -28.78
C ARG A 130 24.37 -1.37 -27.50
N GLN A 131 25.55 -0.77 -27.63
CA GLN A 131 26.22 -0.12 -26.51
C GLN A 131 25.70 1.31 -26.37
N THR A 132 25.28 1.66 -25.14
CA THR A 132 24.83 3.02 -24.78
C THR A 132 26.01 3.72 -24.12
N SER A 133 26.49 4.82 -24.71
CA SER A 133 27.54 5.65 -24.14
C SER A 133 26.99 6.69 -23.16
N SER A 134 25.83 7.26 -23.45
CA SER A 134 25.15 8.24 -22.60
C SER A 134 23.66 8.25 -22.90
N LEU A 135 22.88 8.70 -21.92
CA LEU A 135 21.50 9.14 -22.11
C LEU A 135 21.40 10.60 -21.68
N GLU A 136 20.83 11.41 -22.54
CA GLU A 136 20.55 12.80 -22.27
C GLU A 136 19.07 12.97 -21.96
N TYR A 137 18.75 13.62 -20.83
CA TYR A 137 17.38 13.88 -20.40
C TYR A 137 17.14 15.37 -20.35
N GLU A 138 16.09 15.81 -21.01
CA GLU A 138 15.58 17.16 -20.86
C GLU A 138 14.23 17.13 -20.13
N ALA A 139 14.02 18.07 -19.23
CA ALA A 139 12.76 18.21 -18.51
C ALA A 139 12.34 19.68 -18.38
N TYR A 140 11.11 19.97 -18.67
CA TYR A 140 10.50 21.25 -18.28
C TYR A 140 10.18 21.19 -16.78
N LYS A 141 11.11 21.67 -15.95
CA LYS A 141 11.09 21.54 -14.49
C LYS A 141 9.73 21.86 -13.85
N PRO A 142 9.07 23.01 -14.15
CA PRO A 142 7.78 23.32 -13.50
C PRO A 142 6.69 22.30 -13.75
N MET A 143 6.63 21.74 -14.98
CA MET A 143 5.63 20.72 -15.34
C MET A 143 5.98 19.38 -14.67
N ALA A 144 7.24 18.99 -14.67
CA ALA A 144 7.68 17.75 -14.08
C ALA A 144 7.46 17.73 -12.56
N GLU A 145 7.76 18.82 -11.85
CA GLU A 145 7.50 18.97 -10.41
C GLU A 145 6.00 18.97 -10.12
N ALA A 146 5.18 19.66 -10.92
CA ALA A 146 3.73 19.62 -10.80
C ALA A 146 3.16 18.20 -10.99
N LYS A 147 3.72 17.43 -11.94
CA LYS A 147 3.31 16.04 -12.18
C LYS A 147 3.73 15.11 -11.03
N MET A 148 4.94 15.25 -10.51
CA MET A 148 5.38 14.49 -9.33
C MET A 148 4.49 14.79 -8.12
N ASN A 149 4.13 16.06 -7.89
CA ASN A 149 3.19 16.45 -6.85
C ASN A 149 1.79 15.83 -7.04
N GLN A 150 1.31 15.76 -8.28
CA GLN A 150 0.04 15.09 -8.59
C GLN A 150 0.10 13.61 -8.22
N VAL A 151 1.12 12.89 -8.69
CA VAL A 151 1.31 11.45 -8.39
C VAL A 151 1.41 11.20 -6.89
N ALA A 152 2.15 12.03 -6.15
CA ALA A 152 2.26 11.88 -4.70
C ALA A 152 0.91 12.06 -3.98
N ARG A 153 0.08 13.02 -4.42
CA ARG A 153 -1.28 13.18 -3.89
C ARG A 153 -2.17 11.98 -4.18
N GLU A 154 -2.04 11.41 -5.37
CA GLU A 154 -2.77 10.19 -5.74
C GLU A 154 -2.34 9.00 -4.87
N ILE A 155 -1.04 8.79 -4.68
CA ILE A 155 -0.51 7.74 -3.80
C ILE A 155 -1.06 7.90 -2.38
N ARG A 156 -0.95 9.10 -1.79
CA ARG A 156 -1.44 9.37 -0.42
C ARG A 156 -2.96 9.20 -0.25
N ARG A 157 -3.71 9.27 -1.33
CA ARG A 157 -5.17 9.05 -1.29
C ARG A 157 -5.53 7.58 -1.15
N TYR A 158 -4.67 6.69 -1.60
CA TYR A 158 -4.95 5.26 -1.65
C TYR A 158 -4.15 4.45 -0.61
N TRP A 159 -3.11 5.05 -0.03
CA TRP A 159 -2.17 4.43 0.94
C TRP A 159 -1.94 5.34 2.15
#